data_ab8c7093eaff94b46b94bc96b3b6ab05
#
_entry.id   ab8c7093eaff94b46b94bc96b3b6ab05
#
_cell.length_a   1.000
_cell.length_b   1.000
_cell.length_c   1.000
_cell.angle_alpha   90.00
_cell.angle_beta   90.00
_cell.angle_gamma   90.00
#
_symmetry.space_group_name_H-M   'P 1'
#
loop_
_entity.id
_entity.type
_entity.pdbx_description
1 polymer ?
#
loop_
_entity_poly.entity_id
_entity_poly.type
_entity_poly.pdbx_seq_one_letter_code
_entity_poly.pdbx_strand_id
1 'polypeptide(L)'
;MTAAGIESREQGLLVLAPTERDAVLAQSVLQRAGVACTRCADLNEVCDNLAEGAGAVLLPEEAVALDRSKRLRDWLNQQPIWSDLPVLILARAGADSAVVAQAMDQLGNVTVLERPIRVAALVSAVRTALRARQRQYQARAQLARIEQSERDLREAHIRKDEFLAILAHELRNPLAPIRNSLHILRLTNRDDDPTVKRAGETMERQVDHMVRLVDDLLEVSRITRGKIELRMQAADLATVLRSAAETSRPLMDEAGHQFSMEIPPEPLVLRADPVRLAQIFANLLNNAAKYTSPGGQIKLAVRRENGGVVVSVRDTGMGIPRDMLPRVFELFTQVDRHVDRAQGGLGIGLTLVKRLVELHNGTVEAHSEGPGRGSEFVVRLPLPSVSDESDALAVPTEPATLLVSRRVLVVDDNRDAAESLGILLKLLGADVHVEYDGEAALRAVATYRPTVVLLDIGMPGMDGHEVARQIRQQPEFDDVTLIALTGWGQEGDRRDSRSAGFEYHLIKPADIGAIETLLSAIERRAH
;
A
#
# COMPACT_ATOMS: atom_id res chain seq x y z
N MET A 1 0.89 -34.28 -13.67
CA MET A 1 1.60 -34.88 -12.49
C MET A 1 1.56 -33.86 -11.35
N THR A 2 1.23 -34.30 -10.15
CA THR A 2 1.20 -33.41 -8.96
C THR A 2 2.62 -33.14 -8.47
N ALA A 3 2.88 -31.97 -7.88
CA ALA A 3 4.19 -31.55 -7.33
C ALA A 3 4.80 -32.65 -6.39
N ALA A 4 3.97 -33.30 -5.58
CA ALA A 4 4.38 -34.41 -4.71
C ALA A 4 4.90 -35.64 -5.48
N GLY A 5 4.43 -35.89 -6.69
CA GLY A 5 4.90 -36.99 -7.54
C GLY A 5 6.28 -36.74 -8.15
N ILE A 6 6.59 -35.47 -8.43
CA ILE A 6 7.91 -35.04 -8.96
C ILE A 6 8.95 -35.12 -7.85
N GLU A 7 8.66 -34.59 -6.65
CA GLU A 7 9.57 -34.66 -5.50
C GLU A 7 9.92 -36.11 -5.11
N SER A 8 8.96 -37.03 -5.19
CA SER A 8 9.21 -38.45 -4.89
C SER A 8 10.16 -39.13 -5.89
N ARG A 9 10.12 -38.76 -7.17
CA ARG A 9 11.03 -39.28 -8.21
C ARG A 9 12.42 -38.65 -8.15
N GLU A 10 12.51 -37.37 -7.90
CA GLU A 10 13.79 -36.66 -7.72
C GLU A 10 14.62 -37.23 -6.56
N GLN A 11 14.01 -37.93 -5.62
CA GLN A 11 14.66 -38.59 -4.48
C GLN A 11 14.87 -40.10 -4.70
N GLY A 12 14.41 -40.64 -5.82
CA GLY A 12 14.46 -42.06 -6.13
C GLY A 12 15.76 -42.50 -6.83
N LEU A 13 16.13 -43.77 -6.66
CA LEU A 13 17.23 -44.43 -7.36
C LEU A 13 16.69 -45.20 -8.55
N LEU A 14 17.25 -44.99 -9.74
CA LEU A 14 17.04 -45.88 -10.88
C LEU A 14 18.04 -47.03 -10.80
N VAL A 15 17.56 -48.27 -10.92
CA VAL A 15 18.39 -49.46 -10.77
C VAL A 15 18.31 -50.32 -12.04
N LEU A 16 19.44 -50.45 -12.72
CA LEU A 16 19.68 -51.45 -13.74
C LEU A 16 20.70 -52.43 -13.20
N ALA A 17 20.43 -53.72 -13.22
CA ALA A 17 21.31 -54.74 -12.71
C ALA A 17 21.64 -55.80 -13.80
N PRO A 18 22.73 -56.61 -13.66
CA PRO A 18 23.16 -57.56 -14.67
C PRO A 18 22.10 -58.64 -14.96
N THR A 19 21.34 -59.02 -13.94
CA THR A 19 20.23 -59.98 -14.07
C THR A 19 18.98 -59.47 -13.34
N GLU A 20 17.82 -59.95 -13.74
CA GLU A 20 16.56 -59.58 -13.07
C GLU A 20 16.56 -59.99 -11.59
N ARG A 21 17.21 -61.11 -11.25
CA ARG A 21 17.35 -61.59 -9.87
C ARG A 21 18.20 -60.62 -9.03
N ASP A 22 19.27 -60.06 -9.60
CA ASP A 22 20.10 -59.05 -8.94
C ASP A 22 19.34 -57.74 -8.77
N ALA A 23 18.51 -57.35 -9.74
CA ALA A 23 17.66 -56.16 -9.66
C ALA A 23 16.64 -56.27 -8.52
N VAL A 24 15.97 -57.40 -8.39
CA VAL A 24 15.02 -57.68 -7.31
C VAL A 24 15.71 -57.68 -5.95
N LEU A 25 16.89 -58.28 -5.85
CA LEU A 25 17.67 -58.31 -4.61
C LEU A 25 18.12 -56.90 -4.21
N ALA A 26 18.69 -56.15 -5.13
CA ALA A 26 19.11 -54.76 -4.90
C ALA A 26 17.93 -53.87 -4.45
N GLN A 27 16.79 -53.96 -5.12
CA GLN A 27 15.58 -53.26 -4.74
C GLN A 27 15.11 -53.64 -3.32
N SER A 28 15.03 -54.91 -2.99
CA SER A 28 14.62 -55.38 -1.66
C SER A 28 15.52 -54.85 -0.54
N VAL A 29 16.84 -54.87 -0.76
CA VAL A 29 17.84 -54.37 0.19
C VAL A 29 17.70 -52.86 0.39
N LEU A 30 17.57 -52.10 -0.69
CA LEU A 30 17.49 -50.66 -0.65
C LEU A 30 16.14 -50.15 -0.08
N GLN A 31 15.04 -50.84 -0.41
CA GLN A 31 13.73 -50.51 0.18
C GLN A 31 13.70 -50.76 1.70
N ARG A 32 14.32 -51.85 2.20
CA ARG A 32 14.49 -52.06 3.66
C ARG A 32 15.33 -50.99 4.31
N ALA A 33 16.24 -50.37 3.56
CA ALA A 33 17.03 -49.22 4.01
C ALA A 33 16.31 -47.86 3.86
N GLY A 34 15.04 -47.84 3.43
CA GLY A 34 14.24 -46.62 3.24
C GLY A 34 14.57 -45.85 1.97
N VAL A 35 15.16 -46.51 0.95
CA VAL A 35 15.48 -45.87 -0.34
C VAL A 35 14.43 -46.26 -1.37
N ALA A 36 13.76 -45.27 -1.97
CA ALA A 36 12.85 -45.48 -3.09
C ALA A 36 13.64 -45.91 -4.35
N CYS A 37 13.25 -47.02 -5.00
CA CYS A 37 13.95 -47.55 -6.16
C CYS A 37 12.97 -47.90 -7.28
N THR A 38 13.30 -47.49 -8.50
CA THR A 38 12.63 -47.89 -9.72
C THR A 38 13.56 -48.84 -10.50
N ARG A 39 13.09 -50.03 -10.82
CA ARG A 39 13.84 -50.97 -11.66
C ARG A 39 13.69 -50.59 -13.12
N CYS A 40 14.78 -50.71 -13.86
CA CYS A 40 14.82 -50.53 -15.30
C CYS A 40 15.29 -51.83 -15.97
N ALA A 41 14.66 -52.24 -17.06
CA ALA A 41 14.98 -53.45 -17.79
C ALA A 41 16.24 -53.26 -18.65
N ASP A 42 16.44 -52.07 -19.19
CA ASP A 42 17.58 -51.74 -20.02
C ASP A 42 17.99 -50.25 -19.86
N LEU A 43 19.04 -49.83 -20.56
CA LEU A 43 19.57 -48.49 -20.50
C LEU A 43 18.66 -47.45 -21.16
N ASN A 44 17.79 -47.86 -22.10
CA ASN A 44 16.83 -46.93 -22.71
C ASN A 44 15.76 -46.56 -21.70
N GLU A 45 15.25 -47.51 -20.94
CA GLU A 45 14.29 -47.26 -19.86
C GLU A 45 14.89 -46.38 -18.76
N VAL A 46 16.21 -46.55 -18.46
CA VAL A 46 16.92 -45.60 -17.57
C VAL A 46 16.86 -44.20 -18.12
N CYS A 47 17.20 -44.00 -19.40
CA CYS A 47 17.19 -42.68 -20.02
C CYS A 47 15.79 -42.07 -20.10
N ASP A 48 14.74 -42.86 -20.34
CA ASP A 48 13.36 -42.42 -20.36
C ASP A 48 12.89 -41.94 -18.97
N ASN A 49 13.23 -42.70 -17.92
CA ASN A 49 12.93 -42.31 -16.54
C ASN A 49 13.76 -41.12 -16.08
N LEU A 50 14.98 -40.90 -16.58
CA LEU A 50 15.79 -39.73 -16.28
C LEU A 50 15.13 -38.44 -16.75
N ALA A 51 14.39 -38.47 -17.86
CA ALA A 51 13.63 -37.31 -18.35
C ALA A 51 12.52 -36.86 -17.38
N GLU A 52 12.01 -37.80 -16.56
CA GLU A 52 11.00 -37.54 -15.52
C GLU A 52 11.60 -37.14 -14.16
N GLY A 53 12.94 -37.25 -14.01
CA GLY A 53 13.70 -36.94 -12.80
C GLY A 53 14.20 -38.18 -12.05
N ALA A 54 15.43 -38.09 -11.50
CA ALA A 54 16.03 -39.15 -10.67
C ALA A 54 16.99 -38.54 -9.64
N GLY A 55 17.10 -39.21 -8.49
CA GLY A 55 18.05 -38.89 -7.44
C GLY A 55 19.46 -39.43 -7.69
N ALA A 56 19.57 -40.63 -8.24
CA ALA A 56 20.82 -41.26 -8.65
C ALA A 56 20.51 -42.44 -9.59
N VAL A 57 21.54 -42.96 -10.24
CA VAL A 57 21.43 -44.15 -11.12
C VAL A 57 22.44 -45.21 -10.67
N LEU A 58 22.01 -46.47 -10.59
CA LEU A 58 22.87 -47.63 -10.34
C LEU A 58 22.91 -48.51 -11.60
N LEU A 59 24.10 -48.69 -12.17
CA LEU A 59 24.31 -49.40 -13.43
C LEU A 59 25.38 -50.46 -13.27
N PRO A 60 25.29 -51.63 -13.95
CA PRO A 60 26.40 -52.54 -14.11
C PRO A 60 27.39 -52.03 -15.18
N GLU A 61 28.69 -52.31 -15.02
CA GLU A 61 29.71 -51.90 -16.00
C GLU A 61 29.42 -52.40 -17.42
N GLU A 62 28.79 -53.57 -17.52
CA GLU A 62 28.41 -54.18 -18.79
C GLU A 62 27.39 -53.30 -19.57
N ALA A 63 26.46 -52.66 -18.86
CA ALA A 63 25.48 -51.76 -19.50
C ALA A 63 26.14 -50.52 -20.07
N VAL A 64 27.13 -49.97 -19.37
CA VAL A 64 27.91 -48.80 -19.83
C VAL A 64 28.78 -49.17 -21.04
N ALA A 65 29.46 -50.33 -21.00
CA ALA A 65 30.28 -50.83 -22.10
C ALA A 65 29.47 -51.11 -23.38
N LEU A 66 28.21 -51.49 -23.24
CA LEU A 66 27.29 -51.80 -24.34
C LEU A 66 26.51 -50.60 -24.86
N ASP A 67 26.67 -49.41 -24.27
CA ASP A 67 25.97 -48.18 -24.72
C ASP A 67 26.51 -47.67 -26.07
N ARG A 68 26.15 -48.39 -27.15
CA ARG A 68 26.46 -48.00 -28.52
C ARG A 68 25.75 -46.71 -28.95
N SER A 69 24.61 -46.40 -28.32
CA SER A 69 23.78 -45.23 -28.64
C SER A 69 24.31 -43.94 -28.03
N LYS A 70 25.19 -44.03 -27.03
CA LYS A 70 25.70 -42.88 -26.23
C LYS A 70 24.61 -42.03 -25.60
N ARG A 71 23.38 -42.55 -25.52
CA ARG A 71 22.19 -41.82 -25.08
C ARG A 71 22.31 -41.35 -23.64
N LEU A 72 22.82 -42.16 -22.73
CA LEU A 72 23.07 -41.80 -21.34
C LEU A 72 24.10 -40.65 -21.25
N ARG A 73 25.20 -40.77 -21.97
CA ARG A 73 26.25 -39.76 -22.00
C ARG A 73 25.71 -38.41 -22.53
N ASP A 74 24.96 -38.45 -23.63
CA ASP A 74 24.40 -37.25 -24.24
C ASP A 74 23.38 -36.61 -23.32
N TRP A 75 22.58 -37.37 -22.58
CA TRP A 75 21.68 -36.85 -21.55
C TRP A 75 22.45 -36.22 -20.39
N LEU A 76 23.50 -36.84 -19.87
CA LEU A 76 24.34 -36.28 -18.80
C LEU A 76 25.04 -34.99 -19.23
N ASN A 77 25.52 -34.91 -20.47
CA ASN A 77 26.15 -33.71 -21.00
C ASN A 77 25.18 -32.53 -21.24
N GLN A 78 23.90 -32.82 -21.40
CA GLN A 78 22.84 -31.79 -21.57
C GLN A 78 22.23 -31.32 -20.25
N GLN A 79 22.74 -31.79 -19.11
CA GLN A 79 22.26 -31.34 -17.82
C GLN A 79 22.48 -29.85 -17.62
N PRO A 80 21.53 -29.14 -16.99
CA PRO A 80 21.74 -27.75 -16.59
C PRO A 80 22.91 -27.63 -15.60
N ILE A 81 23.54 -26.47 -15.55
CA ILE A 81 24.76 -26.19 -14.73
C ILE A 81 24.61 -26.56 -13.25
N TRP A 82 23.39 -26.51 -12.72
CA TRP A 82 23.09 -26.86 -11.31
C TRP A 82 23.00 -28.38 -11.08
N SER A 83 22.91 -29.21 -12.15
CA SER A 83 22.64 -30.63 -12.11
C SER A 83 23.89 -31.44 -12.38
N ASP A 84 24.24 -32.32 -11.46
CA ASP A 84 25.34 -33.25 -11.58
C ASP A 84 24.85 -34.60 -11.02
N LEU A 85 24.21 -35.40 -11.89
CA LEU A 85 23.54 -36.65 -11.49
C LEU A 85 24.56 -37.69 -11.03
N PRO A 86 24.44 -38.21 -9.78
CA PRO A 86 25.32 -39.29 -9.32
C PRO A 86 25.04 -40.61 -10.07
N VAL A 87 26.08 -41.19 -10.64
CA VAL A 87 26.04 -42.48 -11.30
C VAL A 87 26.89 -43.48 -10.50
N LEU A 88 26.26 -44.55 -9.99
CA LEU A 88 26.95 -45.65 -9.30
C LEU A 88 27.15 -46.80 -10.28
N ILE A 89 28.40 -47.26 -10.46
CA ILE A 89 28.73 -48.34 -11.37
C ILE A 89 29.14 -49.57 -10.58
N LEU A 90 28.45 -50.70 -10.83
CA LEU A 90 28.79 -52.01 -10.28
C LEU A 90 29.84 -52.68 -11.18
N ALA A 91 31.11 -52.61 -10.80
CA ALA A 91 32.24 -53.17 -11.52
C ALA A 91 32.54 -54.62 -11.11
N ARG A 92 33.18 -55.41 -11.98
CA ARG A 92 33.73 -56.71 -11.63
C ARG A 92 34.96 -56.59 -10.77
N ALA A 93 35.30 -57.64 -10.02
CA ALA A 93 36.50 -57.67 -9.19
C ALA A 93 37.76 -57.48 -10.05
N GLY A 94 38.66 -56.59 -9.61
CA GLY A 94 39.85 -56.23 -10.37
C GLY A 94 39.61 -55.05 -11.35
N ALA A 95 38.87 -54.07 -10.94
CA ALA A 95 38.29 -52.96 -11.71
C ALA A 95 39.30 -51.92 -12.30
N ASP A 96 40.52 -52.29 -12.58
CA ASP A 96 41.39 -51.53 -13.51
C ASP A 96 40.95 -51.72 -14.99
N SER A 97 39.65 -51.95 -15.19
CA SER A 97 39.10 -52.13 -16.54
C SER A 97 39.11 -50.79 -17.29
N ALA A 98 39.56 -50.83 -18.53
CA ALA A 98 39.50 -49.68 -19.42
C ALA A 98 38.09 -49.07 -19.53
N VAL A 99 37.06 -49.91 -19.33
CA VAL A 99 35.63 -49.50 -19.33
C VAL A 99 35.29 -48.62 -18.16
N VAL A 100 35.76 -48.94 -16.95
CA VAL A 100 35.52 -48.13 -15.76
C VAL A 100 36.24 -46.78 -15.84
N ALA A 101 37.54 -46.80 -16.30
CA ALA A 101 38.29 -45.58 -16.52
C ALA A 101 37.59 -44.65 -17.54
N GLN A 102 37.14 -45.22 -18.66
CA GLN A 102 36.39 -44.51 -19.69
C GLN A 102 35.04 -43.99 -19.19
N ALA A 103 34.34 -44.72 -18.34
CA ALA A 103 33.09 -44.29 -17.73
C ALA A 103 33.32 -43.09 -16.78
N MET A 104 34.38 -43.12 -15.98
CA MET A 104 34.75 -41.99 -15.10
C MET A 104 35.03 -40.68 -15.88
N ASP A 105 35.71 -40.80 -17.02
CA ASP A 105 36.02 -39.64 -17.88
C ASP A 105 34.79 -39.11 -18.63
N GLN A 106 33.85 -39.97 -19.01
CA GLN A 106 32.74 -39.63 -19.91
C GLN A 106 31.43 -39.28 -19.20
N LEU A 107 31.17 -39.84 -18.01
CA LEU A 107 29.91 -39.68 -17.30
C LEU A 107 29.96 -38.68 -16.14
N GLY A 108 31.12 -38.14 -15.79
CA GLY A 108 31.29 -37.12 -14.76
C GLY A 108 31.19 -37.64 -13.33
N ASN A 109 30.08 -37.47 -12.64
CA ASN A 109 29.90 -37.82 -11.22
C ASN A 109 29.69 -39.35 -11.01
N VAL A 110 30.76 -40.10 -11.12
CA VAL A 110 30.75 -41.56 -11.05
C VAL A 110 31.34 -42.10 -9.74
N THR A 111 30.62 -43.00 -9.11
CA THR A 111 31.12 -43.82 -7.97
C THR A 111 31.17 -45.29 -8.36
N VAL A 112 32.35 -45.89 -8.27
CA VAL A 112 32.56 -47.28 -8.63
C VAL A 112 32.43 -48.18 -7.39
N LEU A 113 31.67 -49.26 -7.51
CA LEU A 113 31.43 -50.25 -6.46
C LEU A 113 31.82 -51.67 -6.99
N GLU A 114 32.82 -52.30 -6.40
CA GLU A 114 33.28 -53.64 -6.82
C GLU A 114 32.37 -54.77 -6.35
N ARG A 115 32.11 -55.72 -7.23
CA ARG A 115 31.37 -56.97 -6.91
C ARG A 115 32.33 -58.08 -6.46
N PRO A 116 32.01 -58.86 -5.39
CA PRO A 116 30.78 -58.86 -4.60
C PRO A 116 30.71 -57.70 -3.58
N ILE A 117 29.62 -56.93 -3.63
CA ILE A 117 29.43 -55.78 -2.75
C ILE A 117 28.76 -56.18 -1.43
N ARG A 118 29.24 -55.64 -0.33
CA ARG A 118 28.58 -55.74 0.98
C ARG A 118 27.34 -54.81 1.01
N VAL A 119 26.23 -55.34 1.55
CA VAL A 119 24.96 -54.59 1.67
C VAL A 119 25.16 -53.20 2.30
N ALA A 120 25.95 -53.12 3.38
CA ALA A 120 26.23 -51.86 4.05
C ALA A 120 26.96 -50.83 3.14
N ALA A 121 27.89 -51.31 2.28
CA ALA A 121 28.61 -50.43 1.35
C ALA A 121 27.68 -49.92 0.24
N LEU A 122 26.82 -50.75 -0.33
CA LEU A 122 25.82 -50.34 -1.33
C LEU A 122 24.88 -49.30 -0.74
N VAL A 123 24.28 -49.54 0.43
CA VAL A 123 23.36 -48.61 1.08
C VAL A 123 24.04 -47.30 1.40
N SER A 124 25.29 -47.33 1.90
CA SER A 124 26.06 -46.11 2.21
C SER A 124 26.34 -45.28 0.96
N ALA A 125 26.80 -45.88 -0.12
CA ALA A 125 27.09 -45.19 -1.38
C ALA A 125 25.82 -44.58 -1.97
N VAL A 126 24.71 -45.30 -2.03
CA VAL A 126 23.43 -44.80 -2.53
C VAL A 126 22.92 -43.65 -1.69
N ARG A 127 22.95 -43.74 -0.36
CA ARG A 127 22.55 -42.64 0.52
C ARG A 127 23.42 -41.38 0.34
N THR A 128 24.72 -41.56 0.12
CA THR A 128 25.64 -40.45 -0.13
C THR A 128 25.31 -39.76 -1.46
N ALA A 129 25.08 -40.53 -2.51
CA ALA A 129 24.65 -40.04 -3.82
C ALA A 129 23.34 -39.29 -3.75
N LEU A 130 22.32 -39.84 -3.10
CA LEU A 130 21.01 -39.22 -2.95
C LEU A 130 21.08 -37.90 -2.10
N ARG A 131 21.90 -37.88 -1.04
CA ARG A 131 22.14 -36.67 -0.26
C ARG A 131 22.83 -35.56 -1.08
N ALA A 132 23.82 -35.93 -1.89
CA ALA A 132 24.48 -34.98 -2.79
C ALA A 132 23.46 -34.39 -3.77
N ARG A 133 22.62 -35.23 -4.37
CA ARG A 133 21.56 -34.81 -5.30
C ARG A 133 20.52 -33.89 -4.63
N GLN A 134 20.08 -34.25 -3.45
CA GLN A 134 19.14 -33.42 -2.67
C GLN A 134 19.69 -32.00 -2.40
N ARG A 135 20.99 -31.88 -2.11
CA ARG A 135 21.64 -30.56 -1.96
C ARG A 135 21.61 -29.76 -3.26
N GLN A 136 21.78 -30.39 -4.42
CA GLN A 136 21.67 -29.73 -5.73
C GLN A 136 20.26 -29.17 -5.97
N TYR A 137 19.22 -29.96 -5.67
CA TYR A 137 17.83 -29.49 -5.77
C TYR A 137 17.52 -28.34 -4.80
N GLN A 138 18.02 -28.41 -3.57
CA GLN A 138 17.90 -27.31 -2.60
C GLN A 138 18.57 -26.03 -3.09
N ALA A 139 19.79 -26.14 -3.62
CA ALA A 139 20.52 -24.99 -4.19
C ALA A 139 19.76 -24.37 -5.38
N ARG A 140 19.21 -25.22 -6.28
CA ARG A 140 18.34 -24.76 -7.39
C ARG A 140 17.13 -23.98 -6.88
N ALA A 141 16.42 -24.52 -5.87
CA ALA A 141 15.25 -23.88 -5.31
C ALA A 141 15.59 -22.53 -4.64
N GLN A 142 16.75 -22.44 -3.98
CA GLN A 142 17.24 -21.20 -3.39
C GLN A 142 17.59 -20.15 -4.47
N LEU A 143 18.30 -20.54 -5.53
CA LEU A 143 18.62 -19.64 -6.65
C LEU A 143 17.36 -19.09 -7.31
N ALA A 144 16.36 -19.93 -7.58
CA ALA A 144 15.09 -19.50 -8.15
C ALA A 144 14.35 -18.49 -7.25
N ARG A 145 14.40 -18.68 -5.92
CA ARG A 145 13.82 -17.72 -4.96
C ARG A 145 14.56 -16.39 -4.94
N ILE A 146 15.89 -16.42 -5.00
CA ILE A 146 16.72 -15.21 -5.04
C ILE A 146 16.42 -14.43 -6.32
N GLU A 147 16.42 -15.08 -7.48
CA GLU A 147 16.10 -14.45 -8.77
C GLU A 147 14.70 -13.83 -8.78
N GLN A 148 13.71 -14.48 -8.18
CA GLN A 148 12.37 -13.90 -8.06
C GLN A 148 12.37 -12.68 -7.16
N SER A 149 12.99 -12.76 -5.99
CA SER A 149 13.10 -11.65 -5.05
C SER A 149 13.83 -10.43 -5.64
N GLU A 150 14.89 -10.68 -6.43
CA GLU A 150 15.60 -9.60 -7.14
C GLU A 150 14.72 -8.92 -8.20
N ARG A 151 13.90 -9.68 -8.93
CA ARG A 151 12.94 -9.11 -9.89
C ARG A 151 11.91 -8.24 -9.19
N ASP A 152 11.30 -8.77 -8.12
CA ASP A 152 10.28 -8.04 -7.34
C ASP A 152 10.85 -6.74 -6.75
N LEU A 153 12.10 -6.79 -6.23
CA LEU A 153 12.79 -5.61 -5.70
C LEU A 153 13.09 -4.58 -6.79
N ARG A 154 13.54 -5.03 -7.96
CA ARG A 154 13.84 -4.14 -9.10
C ARG A 154 12.58 -3.44 -9.62
N GLU A 155 11.46 -4.16 -9.72
CA GLU A 155 10.18 -3.57 -10.10
C GLU A 155 9.67 -2.56 -9.07
N ALA A 156 9.83 -2.86 -7.77
CA ALA A 156 9.47 -1.92 -6.70
C ALA A 156 10.34 -0.65 -6.74
N HIS A 157 11.63 -0.79 -7.09
CA HIS A 157 12.55 0.36 -7.22
C HIS A 157 12.18 1.25 -8.40
N ILE A 158 11.88 0.67 -9.56
CA ILE A 158 11.44 1.42 -10.75
C ILE A 158 10.16 2.20 -10.44
N ARG A 159 9.16 1.55 -9.83
CA ARG A 159 7.91 2.22 -9.43
C ARG A 159 8.14 3.38 -8.45
N LYS A 160 9.08 3.22 -7.52
CA LYS A 160 9.45 4.30 -6.59
C LYS A 160 10.08 5.49 -7.32
N ASP A 161 10.99 5.24 -8.28
CA ASP A 161 11.66 6.32 -9.00
C ASP A 161 10.71 7.06 -9.95
N GLU A 162 9.81 6.34 -10.64
CA GLU A 162 8.73 6.94 -11.43
C GLU A 162 7.83 7.83 -10.55
N PHE A 163 7.47 7.38 -9.35
CA PHE A 163 6.71 8.17 -8.39
C PHE A 163 7.40 9.47 -8.01
N LEU A 164 8.68 9.42 -7.65
CA LEU A 164 9.43 10.63 -7.28
C LEU A 164 9.51 11.63 -8.43
N ALA A 165 9.62 11.15 -9.67
CA ALA A 165 9.62 12.00 -10.86
C ALA A 165 8.25 12.68 -11.07
N ILE A 166 7.15 11.92 -10.95
CA ILE A 166 5.78 12.45 -11.06
C ILE A 166 5.53 13.47 -9.96
N LEU A 167 5.88 13.14 -8.71
CA LEU A 167 5.71 14.03 -7.55
C LEU A 167 6.45 15.36 -7.75
N ALA A 168 7.71 15.31 -8.18
CA ALA A 168 8.50 16.51 -8.45
C ALA A 168 7.85 17.38 -9.54
N HIS A 169 7.24 16.78 -10.56
CA HIS A 169 6.52 17.48 -11.61
C HIS A 169 5.23 18.11 -11.10
N GLU A 170 4.41 17.34 -10.36
CA GLU A 170 3.12 17.80 -9.81
C GLU A 170 3.28 18.90 -8.75
N LEU A 171 4.38 18.88 -7.99
CA LEU A 171 4.71 19.98 -7.06
C LEU A 171 5.26 21.23 -7.77
N ARG A 172 6.00 21.06 -8.87
CA ARG A 172 6.56 22.19 -9.63
C ARG A 172 5.49 22.97 -10.39
N ASN A 173 4.46 22.29 -10.88
CA ASN A 173 3.40 22.87 -11.69
C ASN A 173 2.65 24.01 -10.98
N PRO A 174 2.15 23.88 -9.73
CA PRO A 174 1.46 24.94 -9.01
C PRO A 174 2.41 26.08 -8.57
N LEU A 175 3.72 25.81 -8.39
CA LEU A 175 4.68 26.83 -7.99
C LEU A 175 4.89 27.90 -9.07
N ALA A 176 4.80 27.56 -10.36
CA ALA A 176 4.99 28.53 -11.42
C ALA A 176 3.87 29.61 -11.47
N PRO A 177 2.56 29.24 -11.44
CA PRO A 177 1.48 30.23 -11.33
C PRO A 177 1.55 31.08 -10.05
N ILE A 178 1.88 30.48 -8.89
CA ILE A 178 2.05 31.22 -7.63
C ILE A 178 3.15 32.29 -7.79
N ARG A 179 4.32 31.91 -8.31
CA ARG A 179 5.44 32.82 -8.53
C ARG A 179 5.07 33.94 -9.51
N ASN A 180 4.37 33.62 -10.59
CA ASN A 180 3.92 34.61 -11.56
C ASN A 180 2.88 35.57 -10.96
N SER A 181 1.94 35.07 -10.18
CA SER A 181 0.94 35.87 -9.47
C SER A 181 1.58 36.81 -8.44
N LEU A 182 2.56 36.31 -7.66
CA LEU A 182 3.36 37.14 -6.77
C LEU A 182 4.12 38.25 -7.52
N HIS A 183 4.63 37.95 -8.73
CA HIS A 183 5.30 38.97 -9.55
C HIS A 183 4.33 40.04 -10.05
N ILE A 184 3.11 39.63 -10.46
CA ILE A 184 2.03 40.55 -10.84
C ILE A 184 1.69 41.47 -9.68
N LEU A 185 1.49 40.95 -8.45
CA LEU A 185 1.21 41.75 -7.26
C LEU A 185 2.31 42.76 -6.98
N ARG A 186 3.57 42.42 -7.15
CA ARG A 186 4.72 43.32 -6.95
C ARG A 186 4.79 44.44 -7.99
N LEU A 187 4.30 44.19 -9.22
CA LEU A 187 4.31 45.18 -10.30
C LEU A 187 3.07 46.12 -10.28
N THR A 188 2.01 45.71 -9.61
CA THR A 188 0.72 46.41 -9.59
C THR A 188 0.57 47.18 -8.28
N ASN A 189 0.61 48.48 -8.34
CA ASN A 189 0.59 49.38 -7.16
C ASN A 189 -0.83 49.84 -6.71
N ARG A 190 -1.89 49.12 -7.14
CA ARG A 190 -3.28 49.46 -6.81
C ARG A 190 -4.03 48.25 -6.31
N ASP A 191 -4.51 48.30 -5.08
CA ASP A 191 -5.24 47.20 -4.41
C ASP A 191 -6.59 46.89 -5.08
N ASP A 192 -7.23 47.86 -5.75
CA ASP A 192 -8.52 47.69 -6.42
C ASP A 192 -8.40 47.21 -7.89
N ASP A 193 -7.21 46.86 -8.37
CA ASP A 193 -7.04 46.39 -9.74
C ASP A 193 -7.59 44.95 -9.91
N PRO A 194 -8.49 44.69 -10.90
CA PRO A 194 -8.99 43.36 -11.17
C PRO A 194 -7.89 42.31 -11.41
N THR A 195 -6.71 42.74 -11.84
CA THR A 195 -5.53 41.88 -12.05
C THR A 195 -4.97 41.38 -10.72
N VAL A 196 -4.96 42.22 -9.69
CA VAL A 196 -4.54 41.88 -8.31
C VAL A 196 -5.47 40.81 -7.74
N LYS A 197 -6.79 41.01 -7.86
CA LYS A 197 -7.79 40.03 -7.41
C LYS A 197 -7.62 38.69 -8.10
N ARG A 198 -7.49 38.65 -9.43
CA ARG A 198 -7.26 37.43 -10.20
C ARG A 198 -5.94 36.72 -9.83
N ALA A 199 -4.88 37.48 -9.57
CA ALA A 199 -3.61 36.95 -9.12
C ALA A 199 -3.75 36.26 -7.75
N GLY A 200 -4.45 36.91 -6.80
CA GLY A 200 -4.79 36.36 -5.49
C GLY A 200 -5.58 35.05 -5.59
N GLU A 201 -6.70 35.08 -6.32
CA GLU A 201 -7.53 33.88 -6.55
C GLU A 201 -6.75 32.74 -7.20
N THR A 202 -5.81 33.05 -8.09
CA THR A 202 -4.97 32.04 -8.73
C THR A 202 -3.98 31.43 -7.75
N MET A 203 -3.35 32.24 -6.89
CA MET A 203 -2.46 31.73 -5.85
C MET A 203 -3.20 30.84 -4.86
N GLU A 204 -4.36 31.28 -4.39
CA GLU A 204 -5.20 30.52 -3.46
C GLU A 204 -5.54 29.12 -4.02
N ARG A 205 -6.07 29.04 -5.24
CA ARG A 205 -6.36 27.77 -5.89
C ARG A 205 -5.12 26.86 -6.01
N GLN A 206 -3.95 27.42 -6.29
CA GLN A 206 -2.71 26.62 -6.46
C GLN A 206 -2.14 26.16 -5.11
N VAL A 207 -2.25 26.98 -4.07
CA VAL A 207 -1.87 26.60 -2.70
C VAL A 207 -2.77 25.47 -2.20
N ASP A 208 -4.09 25.58 -2.35
CA ASP A 208 -5.05 24.54 -1.99
C ASP A 208 -4.78 23.23 -2.74
N HIS A 209 -4.37 23.35 -4.00
CA HIS A 209 -3.96 22.18 -4.78
C HIS A 209 -2.69 21.52 -4.22
N MET A 210 -1.70 22.31 -3.83
CA MET A 210 -0.47 21.81 -3.20
C MET A 210 -0.73 21.14 -1.85
N VAL A 211 -1.58 21.73 -1.02
CA VAL A 211 -1.97 21.15 0.28
C VAL A 211 -2.59 19.77 0.05
N ARG A 212 -3.54 19.64 -0.88
CA ARG A 212 -4.15 18.34 -1.22
C ARG A 212 -3.13 17.33 -1.71
N LEU A 213 -2.16 17.70 -2.56
CA LEU A 213 -1.09 16.80 -3.02
C LEU A 213 -0.22 16.30 -1.88
N VAL A 214 0.11 17.17 -0.92
CA VAL A 214 0.89 16.81 0.28
C VAL A 214 0.09 15.87 1.18
N ASP A 215 -1.18 16.15 1.40
CA ASP A 215 -2.06 15.31 2.22
C ASP A 215 -2.23 13.90 1.60
N ASP A 216 -2.46 13.81 0.31
CA ASP A 216 -2.51 12.56 -0.43
C ASP A 216 -1.21 11.75 -0.29
N LEU A 217 -0.05 12.42 -0.35
CA LEU A 217 1.25 11.79 -0.16
C LEU A 217 1.45 11.25 1.26
N LEU A 218 1.06 12.03 2.27
CA LEU A 218 1.12 11.61 3.67
C LEU A 218 0.20 10.42 3.94
N GLU A 219 -0.99 10.39 3.32
CA GLU A 219 -1.90 9.24 3.42
C GLU A 219 -1.30 7.97 2.80
N VAL A 220 -0.67 8.06 1.62
CA VAL A 220 0.08 6.92 1.03
C VAL A 220 1.15 6.40 1.96
N SER A 221 1.93 7.30 2.58
CA SER A 221 2.96 6.91 3.53
C SER A 221 2.37 6.15 4.74
N ARG A 222 1.18 6.56 5.22
CA ARG A 222 0.45 5.89 6.31
C ARG A 222 -0.10 4.53 5.87
N ILE A 223 -0.65 4.45 4.65
CA ILE A 223 -1.14 3.21 4.03
C ILE A 223 -0.02 2.17 3.94
N THR A 224 1.12 2.57 3.39
CA THR A 224 2.26 1.67 3.13
C THR A 224 2.86 1.12 4.43
N ARG A 225 2.80 1.90 5.51
CA ARG A 225 3.28 1.49 6.85
C ARG A 225 2.22 0.76 7.69
N GLY A 226 1.01 0.56 7.18
CA GLY A 226 -0.09 -0.09 7.92
C GLY A 226 -0.58 0.69 9.16
N LYS A 227 -0.38 2.01 9.21
CA LYS A 227 -0.65 2.87 10.37
C LYS A 227 -1.98 3.63 10.30
N ILE A 228 -2.92 3.22 9.45
CA ILE A 228 -4.26 3.82 9.43
C ILE A 228 -5.12 3.08 10.46
N GLU A 229 -5.52 3.79 11.50
CA GLU A 229 -6.53 3.34 12.47
C GLU A 229 -7.87 4.00 12.16
N LEU A 230 -8.93 3.19 12.06
CA LEU A 230 -10.29 3.69 11.81
C LEU A 230 -11.01 4.00 13.12
N ARG A 231 -11.77 5.10 13.13
CA ARG A 231 -12.69 5.47 14.23
C ARG A 231 -14.06 4.86 13.96
N MET A 232 -14.20 3.59 14.32
CA MET A 232 -15.40 2.83 14.07
C MET A 232 -16.54 3.27 15.01
N GLN A 233 -17.57 3.89 14.45
CA GLN A 233 -18.79 4.31 15.16
C GLN A 233 -20.04 3.97 14.35
N ALA A 234 -21.21 4.09 14.95
CA ALA A 234 -22.48 3.99 14.22
C ALA A 234 -22.60 5.20 13.28
N ALA A 235 -22.69 4.97 11.99
CA ALA A 235 -22.75 6.00 10.94
C ALA A 235 -23.95 5.72 10.02
N ASP A 236 -24.78 6.73 9.80
CA ASP A 236 -25.83 6.68 8.79
C ASP A 236 -25.20 6.91 7.41
N LEU A 237 -25.25 5.88 6.56
CA LEU A 237 -24.66 5.92 5.22
C LEU A 237 -25.27 7.02 4.35
N ALA A 238 -26.56 7.30 4.49
CA ALA A 238 -27.21 8.34 3.71
C ALA A 238 -26.62 9.73 4.02
N THR A 239 -26.32 10.01 5.28
CA THR A 239 -25.67 11.24 5.71
C THR A 239 -24.23 11.34 5.18
N VAL A 240 -23.47 10.25 5.26
CA VAL A 240 -22.11 10.18 4.72
C VAL A 240 -22.08 10.45 3.20
N LEU A 241 -22.99 9.82 2.46
CA LEU A 241 -23.05 9.98 1.00
C LEU A 241 -23.49 11.39 0.58
N ARG A 242 -24.41 12.02 1.32
CA ARG A 242 -24.78 13.43 1.07
C ARG A 242 -23.59 14.35 1.29
N SER A 243 -22.86 14.17 2.39
CA SER A 243 -21.64 14.96 2.66
C SER A 243 -20.57 14.80 1.56
N ALA A 244 -20.34 13.56 1.08
CA ALA A 244 -19.43 13.32 -0.03
C ALA A 244 -19.90 13.98 -1.34
N ALA A 245 -21.22 13.95 -1.61
CA ALA A 245 -21.80 14.59 -2.77
C ALA A 245 -21.70 16.14 -2.70
N GLU A 246 -21.95 16.72 -1.54
CA GLU A 246 -21.78 18.17 -1.29
C GLU A 246 -20.35 18.61 -1.52
N THR A 247 -19.36 17.85 -1.02
CA THR A 247 -17.93 18.11 -1.24
C THR A 247 -17.56 18.08 -2.73
N SER A 248 -18.17 17.19 -3.50
CA SER A 248 -17.86 17.02 -4.93
C SER A 248 -18.73 17.89 -5.87
N ARG A 249 -19.77 18.53 -5.32
CA ARG A 249 -20.74 19.33 -6.08
C ARG A 249 -20.13 20.46 -6.89
N PRO A 250 -19.20 21.28 -6.36
CA PRO A 250 -18.60 22.36 -7.13
C PRO A 250 -17.95 21.91 -8.43
N LEU A 251 -17.23 20.79 -8.40
CA LEU A 251 -16.58 20.19 -9.57
C LEU A 251 -17.60 19.72 -10.63
N MET A 252 -18.71 19.13 -10.17
CA MET A 252 -19.78 18.67 -11.06
C MET A 252 -20.54 19.83 -11.71
N ASP A 253 -20.83 20.87 -10.92
CA ASP A 253 -21.57 22.05 -11.38
C ASP A 253 -20.73 22.91 -12.36
N GLU A 254 -19.40 23.06 -12.11
CA GLU A 254 -18.47 23.76 -13.01
C GLU A 254 -18.42 23.09 -14.39
N ALA A 255 -18.44 21.75 -14.44
CA ALA A 255 -18.46 20.97 -15.68
C ALA A 255 -19.88 20.78 -16.26
N GLY A 256 -20.93 21.24 -15.58
CA GLY A 256 -22.33 21.12 -15.99
C GLY A 256 -22.85 19.69 -16.01
N HIS A 257 -22.32 18.82 -15.16
CA HIS A 257 -22.73 17.41 -15.08
C HIS A 257 -24.14 17.23 -14.51
N GLN A 258 -24.86 16.24 -15.03
CA GLN A 258 -26.15 15.81 -14.48
C GLN A 258 -25.89 14.78 -13.36
N PHE A 259 -26.00 15.22 -12.10
CA PHE A 259 -25.82 14.34 -10.95
C PHE A 259 -27.16 13.81 -10.45
N SER A 260 -27.25 12.50 -10.20
CA SER A 260 -28.41 11.84 -9.59
C SER A 260 -27.96 10.92 -8.46
N MET A 261 -28.77 10.92 -7.36
CA MET A 261 -28.50 10.10 -6.18
C MET A 261 -29.75 9.28 -5.85
N GLU A 262 -29.61 7.94 -5.83
CA GLU A 262 -30.67 7.00 -5.47
C GLU A 262 -30.32 6.29 -4.15
N ILE A 263 -30.95 6.69 -3.08
CA ILE A 263 -30.77 6.08 -1.74
C ILE A 263 -32.12 5.49 -1.30
N PRO A 264 -32.14 4.25 -0.80
CA PRO A 264 -33.37 3.67 -0.21
C PRO A 264 -33.86 4.53 0.96
N PRO A 265 -35.19 4.60 1.18
CA PRO A 265 -35.76 5.39 2.27
C PRO A 265 -35.48 4.78 3.66
N GLU A 266 -35.10 3.51 3.71
CA GLU A 266 -34.78 2.80 4.94
C GLU A 266 -33.41 3.24 5.49
N PRO A 267 -33.27 3.47 6.80
CA PRO A 267 -31.99 3.86 7.39
C PRO A 267 -30.95 2.74 7.23
N LEU A 268 -29.79 3.10 6.77
CA LEU A 268 -28.65 2.21 6.58
C LEU A 268 -27.53 2.59 7.55
N VAL A 269 -27.59 2.04 8.76
CA VAL A 269 -26.59 2.30 9.79
C VAL A 269 -25.46 1.27 9.67
N LEU A 270 -24.24 1.75 9.53
CA LEU A 270 -23.00 0.97 9.45
C LEU A 270 -22.16 1.21 10.70
N ARG A 271 -21.35 0.23 11.08
CA ARG A 271 -20.23 0.46 12.00
C ARG A 271 -19.00 0.84 11.18
N ALA A 272 -18.68 2.12 11.12
CA ALA A 272 -17.68 2.65 10.20
C ALA A 272 -17.05 3.96 10.74
N ASP A 273 -15.98 4.40 10.11
CA ASP A 273 -15.45 5.76 10.27
C ASP A 273 -16.14 6.68 9.23
N PRO A 274 -17.05 7.59 9.65
CA PRO A 274 -17.86 8.37 8.73
C PRO A 274 -17.02 9.35 7.90
N VAL A 275 -15.90 9.86 8.46
CA VAL A 275 -15.00 10.77 7.75
C VAL A 275 -14.27 10.01 6.62
N ARG A 276 -13.79 8.82 6.92
CA ARG A 276 -13.11 7.97 5.94
C ARG A 276 -14.06 7.40 4.90
N LEU A 277 -15.30 7.08 5.27
CA LEU A 277 -16.32 6.71 4.29
C LEU A 277 -16.68 7.88 3.37
N ALA A 278 -16.86 9.08 3.90
CA ALA A 278 -17.10 10.27 3.07
C ALA A 278 -15.93 10.51 2.09
N GLN A 279 -14.69 10.31 2.54
CA GLN A 279 -13.49 10.41 1.71
C GLN A 279 -13.48 9.37 0.57
N ILE A 280 -13.89 8.12 0.82
CA ILE A 280 -14.03 7.08 -0.23
C ILE A 280 -14.94 7.58 -1.34
N PHE A 281 -16.15 8.03 -0.98
CA PHE A 281 -17.17 8.40 -1.97
C PHE A 281 -16.86 9.75 -2.62
N ALA A 282 -16.28 10.70 -1.92
CA ALA A 282 -15.79 11.95 -2.51
C ALA A 282 -14.71 11.69 -3.57
N ASN A 283 -13.75 10.79 -3.30
CA ASN A 283 -12.74 10.39 -4.27
C ASN A 283 -13.34 9.73 -5.52
N LEU A 284 -14.35 8.87 -5.36
CA LEU A 284 -15.03 8.24 -6.50
C LEU A 284 -15.84 9.27 -7.31
N LEU A 285 -16.56 10.16 -6.65
CA LEU A 285 -17.35 11.22 -7.30
C LEU A 285 -16.47 12.26 -8.00
N ASN A 286 -15.36 12.65 -7.38
CA ASN A 286 -14.38 13.56 -7.99
C ASN A 286 -13.73 12.93 -9.23
N ASN A 287 -13.42 11.62 -9.20
CA ASN A 287 -12.94 10.92 -10.38
C ASN A 287 -14.01 10.86 -11.47
N ALA A 288 -15.27 10.56 -11.14
CA ALA A 288 -16.38 10.59 -12.07
C ALA A 288 -16.53 11.97 -12.74
N ALA A 289 -16.47 13.06 -11.94
CA ALA A 289 -16.56 14.43 -12.46
C ALA A 289 -15.38 14.77 -13.39
N LYS A 290 -14.17 14.36 -13.01
CA LYS A 290 -12.95 14.64 -13.75
C LYS A 290 -12.87 13.92 -15.10
N TYR A 291 -13.30 12.65 -15.15
CA TYR A 291 -13.15 11.81 -16.33
C TYR A 291 -14.41 11.75 -17.19
N THR A 292 -15.44 12.49 -16.84
CA THR A 292 -16.65 12.65 -17.66
C THR A 292 -16.56 13.94 -18.46
N SER A 293 -16.92 13.88 -19.74
CA SER A 293 -16.98 15.07 -20.60
C SER A 293 -18.05 16.05 -20.11
N PRO A 294 -17.84 17.37 -20.25
CA PRO A 294 -18.80 18.39 -19.80
C PRO A 294 -20.24 18.05 -20.24
N GLY A 295 -21.19 18.22 -19.31
CA GLY A 295 -22.61 17.89 -19.53
C GLY A 295 -22.95 16.41 -19.42
N GLY A 296 -22.00 15.53 -19.11
CA GLY A 296 -22.25 14.10 -18.93
C GLY A 296 -23.02 13.76 -17.64
N GLN A 297 -23.28 12.48 -17.44
CA GLN A 297 -24.11 11.99 -16.33
C GLN A 297 -23.26 11.26 -15.29
N ILE A 298 -23.55 11.53 -14.00
CA ILE A 298 -22.96 10.85 -12.86
C ILE A 298 -24.10 10.36 -11.97
N LYS A 299 -24.09 9.07 -11.66
CA LYS A 299 -25.14 8.43 -10.84
C LYS A 299 -24.52 7.74 -9.65
N LEU A 300 -24.98 8.07 -8.42
CA LEU A 300 -24.70 7.33 -7.22
C LEU A 300 -25.96 6.54 -6.84
N ALA A 301 -25.83 5.22 -6.66
CA ALA A 301 -26.95 4.37 -6.29
C ALA A 301 -26.56 3.46 -5.12
N VAL A 302 -27.50 3.27 -4.18
CA VAL A 302 -27.35 2.43 -2.99
C VAL A 302 -28.34 1.29 -3.04
N ARG A 303 -27.89 0.07 -2.78
CA ARG A 303 -28.76 -1.13 -2.68
C ARG A 303 -28.35 -1.97 -1.47
N ARG A 304 -29.34 -2.57 -0.82
CA ARG A 304 -29.11 -3.58 0.22
C ARG A 304 -29.00 -4.94 -0.45
N GLU A 305 -27.96 -5.71 -0.12
CA GLU A 305 -27.69 -7.00 -0.76
C GLU A 305 -27.07 -7.96 0.26
N ASN A 306 -27.65 -9.18 0.43
CA ASN A 306 -27.08 -10.31 1.19
C ASN A 306 -26.44 -9.96 2.55
N GLY A 307 -27.11 -9.14 3.38
CA GLY A 307 -26.57 -8.77 4.71
C GLY A 307 -25.53 -7.64 4.69
N GLY A 308 -25.32 -6.99 3.53
CA GLY A 308 -24.47 -5.84 3.33
C GLY A 308 -25.18 -4.71 2.57
N VAL A 309 -24.43 -3.67 2.29
CA VAL A 309 -24.84 -2.57 1.43
C VAL A 309 -23.88 -2.44 0.25
N VAL A 310 -24.45 -2.19 -0.92
CA VAL A 310 -23.70 -1.95 -2.17
C VAL A 310 -23.95 -0.51 -2.59
N VAL A 311 -22.87 0.25 -2.74
CA VAL A 311 -22.88 1.61 -3.27
C VAL A 311 -22.17 1.62 -4.61
N SER A 312 -22.84 2.05 -5.67
CA SER A 312 -22.23 2.21 -6.99
C SER A 312 -22.16 3.68 -7.39
N VAL A 313 -21.02 4.07 -7.95
CA VAL A 313 -20.79 5.37 -8.61
C VAL A 313 -20.53 5.10 -10.06
N ARG A 314 -21.46 5.51 -10.93
CA ARG A 314 -21.41 5.31 -12.37
C ARG A 314 -21.32 6.64 -13.10
N ASP A 315 -20.47 6.70 -14.11
CA ASP A 315 -20.28 7.84 -14.99
C ASP A 315 -20.46 7.46 -16.47
N THR A 316 -20.68 8.47 -17.31
CA THR A 316 -20.72 8.34 -18.78
C THR A 316 -19.45 8.87 -19.45
N GLY A 317 -18.32 8.80 -18.74
CA GLY A 317 -17.05 9.38 -19.15
C GLY A 317 -16.25 8.56 -20.16
N MET A 318 -14.94 8.81 -20.16
CA MET A 318 -14.00 8.21 -21.13
C MET A 318 -13.86 6.69 -21.03
N GLY A 319 -14.32 6.07 -19.93
CA GLY A 319 -14.20 4.63 -19.68
C GLY A 319 -12.77 4.18 -19.39
N ILE A 320 -12.61 2.87 -19.14
CA ILE A 320 -11.34 2.27 -18.75
C ILE A 320 -11.00 1.14 -19.72
N PRO A 321 -9.78 1.13 -20.33
CA PRO A 321 -9.32 0.01 -21.15
C PRO A 321 -9.28 -1.30 -20.35
N ARG A 322 -9.59 -2.42 -21.00
CA ARG A 322 -9.72 -3.74 -20.35
C ARG A 322 -8.44 -4.20 -19.65
N ASP A 323 -7.30 -3.90 -20.24
CA ASP A 323 -5.96 -4.23 -19.71
C ASP A 323 -5.60 -3.41 -18.47
N MET A 324 -6.23 -2.23 -18.29
CA MET A 324 -6.02 -1.35 -17.15
C MET A 324 -6.94 -1.66 -15.96
N LEU A 325 -8.12 -2.28 -16.18
CA LEU A 325 -9.09 -2.58 -15.12
C LEU A 325 -8.48 -3.31 -13.90
N PRO A 326 -7.61 -4.33 -14.04
CA PRO A 326 -6.98 -4.99 -12.89
C PRO A 326 -6.02 -4.07 -12.11
N ARG A 327 -5.53 -3.01 -12.76
CA ARG A 327 -4.46 -2.15 -12.26
C ARG A 327 -4.91 -0.79 -11.77
N VAL A 328 -6.16 -0.38 -11.98
CA VAL A 328 -6.65 0.96 -11.62
C VAL A 328 -6.55 1.28 -10.11
N PHE A 329 -6.47 0.26 -9.27
CA PHE A 329 -6.27 0.40 -7.82
C PHE A 329 -4.80 0.30 -7.39
N GLU A 330 -3.86 0.05 -8.30
CA GLU A 330 -2.43 0.07 -8.00
C GLU A 330 -1.94 1.51 -7.85
N LEU A 331 -0.98 1.71 -6.94
CA LEU A 331 -0.37 3.01 -6.71
C LEU A 331 0.20 3.59 -8.01
N PHE A 332 -0.07 4.89 -8.25
CA PHE A 332 0.49 5.67 -9.36
C PHE A 332 0.01 5.24 -10.75
N THR A 333 -1.05 4.44 -10.82
CA THR A 333 -1.65 4.02 -12.09
C THR A 333 -2.53 5.13 -12.66
N GLN A 334 -2.28 5.51 -13.92
CA GLN A 334 -3.07 6.44 -14.71
C GLN A 334 -3.41 5.81 -16.06
N VAL A 335 -4.67 5.95 -16.50
CA VAL A 335 -5.18 5.32 -17.74
C VAL A 335 -4.61 5.97 -18.99
N ASP A 336 -4.31 7.29 -18.96
CA ASP A 336 -3.73 8.03 -20.10
C ASP A 336 -2.72 9.09 -19.66
N ARG A 337 -1.51 9.01 -20.20
CA ARG A 337 -0.46 10.03 -20.02
C ARG A 337 -0.62 11.23 -20.97
N HIS A 338 -1.61 11.23 -21.88
CA HIS A 338 -1.71 12.16 -23.00
C HIS A 338 -2.93 13.08 -22.99
N VAL A 339 -3.94 12.85 -22.16
CA VAL A 339 -5.12 13.72 -22.06
C VAL A 339 -4.83 14.86 -21.10
N ASP A 340 -4.75 16.04 -21.65
CA ASP A 340 -4.56 17.38 -21.03
C ASP A 340 -3.87 17.43 -19.66
N ARG A 341 -2.60 17.83 -19.69
CA ARG A 341 -1.71 18.10 -18.54
C ARG A 341 -2.27 19.05 -17.47
N ALA A 342 -3.45 19.63 -17.68
CA ALA A 342 -4.07 20.60 -16.78
C ALA A 342 -4.88 20.00 -15.62
N GLN A 343 -5.26 18.70 -15.68
CA GLN A 343 -6.09 18.05 -14.67
C GLN A 343 -5.45 16.78 -14.06
N GLY A 344 -4.13 16.68 -14.08
CA GLY A 344 -3.37 15.57 -13.52
C GLY A 344 -3.64 15.35 -12.02
N GLY A 345 -3.34 14.16 -11.53
CA GLY A 345 -3.34 13.79 -10.11
C GLY A 345 -2.30 12.70 -9.92
N LEU A 346 -1.87 12.44 -8.68
CA LEU A 346 -0.80 11.47 -8.37
C LEU A 346 -1.16 9.99 -8.62
N GLY A 347 -2.40 9.66 -9.06
CA GLY A 347 -2.85 8.27 -9.21
C GLY A 347 -3.01 7.54 -7.87
N ILE A 348 -3.28 8.27 -6.81
CA ILE A 348 -3.36 7.79 -5.43
C ILE A 348 -4.81 7.52 -5.00
N GLY A 349 -5.76 8.31 -5.48
CA GLY A 349 -7.14 8.33 -4.98
C GLY A 349 -7.82 6.95 -4.98
N LEU A 350 -7.70 6.16 -6.06
CA LEU A 350 -8.31 4.84 -6.14
C LEU A 350 -7.59 3.80 -5.25
N THR A 351 -6.30 3.90 -5.07
CA THR A 351 -5.56 3.04 -4.12
C THR A 351 -5.99 3.33 -2.68
N LEU A 352 -6.17 4.61 -2.34
CA LEU A 352 -6.71 5.01 -1.05
C LEU A 352 -8.13 4.48 -0.84
N VAL A 353 -9.01 4.61 -1.84
CA VAL A 353 -10.37 4.04 -1.83
C VAL A 353 -10.32 2.55 -1.52
N LYS A 354 -9.51 1.78 -2.25
CA LYS A 354 -9.39 0.33 -2.04
C LYS A 354 -8.95 0.03 -0.60
N ARG A 355 -7.92 0.70 -0.11
CA ARG A 355 -7.39 0.45 1.23
C ARG A 355 -8.37 0.82 2.35
N LEU A 356 -9.03 1.97 2.22
CA LEU A 356 -10.05 2.38 3.20
C LEU A 356 -11.24 1.42 3.20
N VAL A 357 -11.70 0.96 2.03
CA VAL A 357 -12.77 -0.05 1.93
C VAL A 357 -12.35 -1.38 2.57
N GLU A 358 -11.13 -1.86 2.31
CA GLU A 358 -10.58 -3.07 2.94
C GLU A 358 -10.52 -2.94 4.48
N LEU A 359 -10.11 -1.78 4.99
CA LEU A 359 -10.08 -1.52 6.44
C LEU A 359 -11.48 -1.51 7.07
N HIS A 360 -12.53 -1.19 6.29
CA HIS A 360 -13.93 -1.33 6.70
C HIS A 360 -14.50 -2.75 6.46
N ASN A 361 -13.64 -3.74 6.18
CA ASN A 361 -14.02 -5.12 5.84
C ASN A 361 -14.92 -5.22 4.60
N GLY A 362 -14.80 -4.26 3.68
CA GLY A 362 -15.54 -4.21 2.42
C GLY A 362 -14.69 -4.65 1.23
N THR A 363 -15.32 -4.57 0.05
CA THR A 363 -14.65 -4.78 -1.25
C THR A 363 -15.01 -3.67 -2.23
N VAL A 364 -14.09 -3.36 -3.15
CA VAL A 364 -14.32 -2.40 -4.24
C VAL A 364 -13.93 -3.03 -5.57
N GLU A 365 -14.77 -2.81 -6.59
CA GLU A 365 -14.58 -3.29 -7.95
C GLU A 365 -14.78 -2.14 -8.94
N ALA A 366 -14.05 -2.20 -10.07
CA ALA A 366 -14.20 -1.28 -11.18
C ALA A 366 -14.71 -2.03 -12.42
N HIS A 367 -15.72 -1.49 -13.07
CA HIS A 367 -16.31 -2.03 -14.29
C HIS A 367 -16.31 -0.97 -15.39
N SER A 368 -15.96 -1.37 -16.61
CA SER A 368 -16.07 -0.55 -17.80
C SER A 368 -16.17 -1.46 -19.03
N GLU A 369 -17.00 -1.09 -19.99
CA GLU A 369 -17.11 -1.78 -21.29
C GLU A 369 -15.98 -1.38 -22.27
N GLY A 370 -15.15 -0.42 -21.87
CA GLY A 370 -14.02 0.08 -22.65
C GLY A 370 -14.07 1.59 -22.88
N PRO A 371 -13.13 2.13 -23.68
CA PRO A 371 -13.04 3.55 -23.95
C PRO A 371 -14.34 4.14 -24.52
N GLY A 372 -14.76 5.30 -23.99
CA GLY A 372 -15.98 6.01 -24.39
C GLY A 372 -17.29 5.39 -23.89
N ARG A 373 -17.24 4.39 -23.00
CA ARG A 373 -18.43 3.72 -22.46
C ARG A 373 -18.70 4.01 -20.99
N GLY A 374 -17.96 4.95 -20.41
CA GLY A 374 -18.04 5.28 -18.99
C GLY A 374 -17.44 4.20 -18.08
N SER A 375 -17.55 4.43 -16.79
CA SER A 375 -17.12 3.48 -15.77
C SER A 375 -18.13 3.37 -14.62
N GLU A 376 -18.03 2.28 -13.88
CA GLU A 376 -18.80 2.04 -12.65
C GLU A 376 -17.88 1.47 -11.58
N PHE A 377 -17.83 2.16 -10.45
CA PHE A 377 -17.14 1.69 -9.26
C PHE A 377 -18.15 1.19 -8.23
N VAL A 378 -17.99 -0.05 -7.79
CA VAL A 378 -18.91 -0.73 -6.89
C VAL A 378 -18.22 -1.01 -5.57
N VAL A 379 -18.72 -0.40 -4.48
CA VAL A 379 -18.23 -0.59 -3.11
C VAL A 379 -19.24 -1.43 -2.34
N ARG A 380 -18.79 -2.53 -1.72
CA ARG A 380 -19.60 -3.39 -0.85
C ARG A 380 -19.12 -3.25 0.58
N LEU A 381 -20.01 -2.95 1.49
CA LEU A 381 -19.74 -2.80 2.93
C LEU A 381 -20.62 -3.73 3.75
N PRO A 382 -20.10 -4.36 4.81
CA PRO A 382 -20.91 -5.21 5.69
C PRO A 382 -21.88 -4.37 6.54
N LEU A 383 -23.11 -4.85 6.71
CA LEU A 383 -24.02 -4.32 7.72
C LEU A 383 -23.80 -5.09 9.04
N PRO A 384 -23.83 -4.41 10.20
CA PRO A 384 -23.76 -5.10 11.48
C PRO A 384 -24.96 -6.06 11.63
N SER A 385 -24.69 -7.26 12.12
CA SER A 385 -25.78 -8.16 12.58
C SER A 385 -26.46 -7.52 13.78
N VAL A 386 -27.81 -7.64 13.87
CA VAL A 386 -28.76 -6.95 14.76
C VAL A 386 -28.51 -7.14 16.28
N SER A 387 -27.29 -7.10 16.77
CA SER A 387 -26.99 -7.29 18.20
C SER A 387 -26.17 -6.18 18.88
N ASP A 388 -25.80 -5.11 18.19
CA ASP A 388 -25.03 -4.01 18.78
C ASP A 388 -25.75 -2.66 18.62
N GLU A 389 -26.86 -2.50 19.34
CA GLU A 389 -27.48 -1.19 19.60
C GLU A 389 -26.90 -0.61 20.91
N SER A 390 -26.04 0.39 20.84
CA SER A 390 -25.97 1.50 21.81
C SER A 390 -25.04 2.61 21.33
N ASP A 391 -25.55 3.84 21.51
CA ASP A 391 -24.93 5.16 21.38
C ASP A 391 -25.02 5.86 20.02
N ALA A 392 -26.21 6.46 19.81
CA ALA A 392 -26.38 7.58 18.89
C ALA A 392 -26.45 8.90 19.69
N LEU A 393 -25.48 9.76 19.54
CA LEU A 393 -25.56 11.17 19.96
C LEU A 393 -25.31 12.08 18.76
N ALA A 394 -26.36 12.85 18.46
CA ALA A 394 -26.38 13.87 17.41
C ALA A 394 -25.57 15.11 17.80
N VAL A 395 -24.85 15.66 16.84
CA VAL A 395 -24.20 16.98 16.95
C VAL A 395 -25.00 17.97 16.10
N PRO A 396 -25.46 19.09 16.67
CA PRO A 396 -26.13 20.15 15.90
C PRO A 396 -25.11 21.10 15.26
N THR A 397 -25.37 21.47 14.01
CA THR A 397 -24.63 22.51 13.27
C THR A 397 -25.54 23.71 13.11
N GLU A 398 -25.11 24.91 13.58
CA GLU A 398 -25.71 26.20 13.23
C GLU A 398 -24.66 27.32 13.08
N PRO A 399 -24.95 28.41 12.35
CA PRO A 399 -23.97 29.28 11.70
C PRO A 399 -23.35 30.38 12.59
N ALA A 400 -22.22 30.90 12.11
CA ALA A 400 -21.27 31.80 12.75
C ALA A 400 -21.79 33.19 13.05
N THR A 401 -21.35 33.73 14.19
CA THR A 401 -21.50 35.16 14.57
C THR A 401 -20.12 35.77 14.77
N LEU A 402 -19.97 37.06 14.43
CA LEU A 402 -18.74 37.84 14.39
C LEU A 402 -17.95 37.86 15.72
N LEU A 403 -16.64 37.71 15.63
CA LEU A 403 -15.68 37.77 16.73
C LEU A 403 -15.48 39.23 17.20
N VAL A 404 -15.80 39.55 18.45
CA VAL A 404 -15.51 40.85 19.03
C VAL A 404 -14.54 40.71 20.20
N SER A 405 -13.34 41.34 20.01
CA SER A 405 -12.36 41.67 21.06
C SER A 405 -11.88 40.53 21.97
N ARG A 406 -11.13 39.57 21.44
CA ARG A 406 -10.43 38.56 22.24
C ARG A 406 -8.93 38.76 22.19
N ARG A 407 -8.28 38.50 23.33
CA ARG A 407 -6.82 38.44 23.40
C ARG A 407 -6.37 37.01 23.06
N VAL A 408 -5.75 36.88 21.91
CA VAL A 408 -5.27 35.59 21.40
C VAL A 408 -3.74 35.59 21.39
N LEU A 409 -3.13 34.58 22.01
CA LEU A 409 -1.70 34.34 21.91
C LEU A 409 -1.47 33.24 20.86
N VAL A 410 -0.64 33.53 19.86
CA VAL A 410 -0.18 32.55 18.85
C VAL A 410 1.25 32.18 19.15
N VAL A 411 1.54 30.90 19.25
CA VAL A 411 2.88 30.36 19.53
C VAL A 411 3.24 29.31 18.50
N ASP A 412 4.29 29.58 17.71
CA ASP A 412 4.78 28.69 16.67
C ASP A 412 6.25 29.01 16.38
N ASP A 413 7.12 27.99 16.32
CA ASP A 413 8.54 28.19 16.02
C ASP A 413 8.82 28.62 14.57
N ASN A 414 7.87 28.36 13.67
CA ASN A 414 7.87 28.89 12.32
C ASN A 414 7.35 30.33 12.33
N ARG A 415 8.26 31.30 12.27
CA ARG A 415 7.95 32.73 12.33
C ARG A 415 6.96 33.20 11.27
N ASP A 416 7.13 32.75 10.03
CA ASP A 416 6.24 33.14 8.92
C ASP A 416 4.81 32.60 9.13
N ALA A 417 4.68 31.38 9.67
CA ALA A 417 3.38 30.78 10.02
C ALA A 417 2.72 31.56 11.18
N ALA A 418 3.46 31.82 12.24
CA ALA A 418 2.99 32.56 13.41
C ALA A 418 2.53 33.97 13.05
N GLU A 419 3.34 34.73 12.29
CA GLU A 419 3.04 36.11 11.88
C GLU A 419 1.84 36.15 10.93
N SER A 420 1.75 35.26 9.93
CA SER A 420 0.63 35.23 9.00
C SER A 420 -0.69 34.91 9.70
N LEU A 421 -0.68 33.90 10.62
CA LEU A 421 -1.84 33.59 11.45
C LEU A 421 -2.21 34.76 12.37
N GLY A 422 -1.23 35.42 12.96
CA GLY A 422 -1.44 36.60 13.79
C GLY A 422 -2.08 37.77 13.04
N ILE A 423 -1.61 38.08 11.82
CA ILE A 423 -2.20 39.11 10.95
C ILE A 423 -3.64 38.75 10.61
N LEU A 424 -3.90 37.49 10.25
CA LEU A 424 -5.21 36.99 9.89
C LEU A 424 -6.22 37.15 11.04
N LEU A 425 -5.85 36.72 12.25
CA LEU A 425 -6.69 36.86 13.44
C LEU A 425 -6.96 38.34 13.80
N LYS A 426 -5.99 39.23 13.57
CA LYS A 426 -6.20 40.68 13.73
C LYS A 426 -7.21 41.23 12.72
N LEU A 427 -7.20 40.78 11.48
CA LEU A 427 -8.19 41.15 10.46
C LEU A 427 -9.60 40.64 10.81
N LEU A 428 -9.70 39.54 11.53
CA LEU A 428 -10.95 39.00 12.07
C LEU A 428 -11.42 39.70 13.36
N GLY A 429 -10.67 40.72 13.85
CA GLY A 429 -11.05 41.54 14.99
C GLY A 429 -10.51 41.09 16.34
N ALA A 430 -9.59 40.11 16.39
CA ALA A 430 -8.93 39.72 17.62
C ALA A 430 -7.75 40.64 17.98
N ASP A 431 -7.51 40.82 19.29
CA ASP A 431 -6.25 41.39 19.79
C ASP A 431 -5.23 40.24 19.89
N VAL A 432 -4.12 40.35 19.15
CA VAL A 432 -3.22 39.21 18.94
C VAL A 432 -1.78 39.52 19.33
N HIS A 433 -1.21 38.68 20.16
CA HIS A 433 0.21 38.62 20.46
C HIS A 433 0.84 37.34 19.86
N VAL A 434 2.09 37.43 19.39
CA VAL A 434 2.76 36.32 18.72
C VAL A 434 4.09 36.05 19.42
N GLU A 435 4.36 34.78 19.73
CA GLU A 435 5.62 34.31 20.29
C GLU A 435 6.14 33.09 19.51
N TYR A 436 7.43 32.78 19.61
CA TYR A 436 8.11 31.83 18.74
C TYR A 436 8.77 30.65 19.51
N ASP A 437 8.66 30.64 20.83
CA ASP A 437 9.17 29.55 21.67
C ASP A 437 8.35 29.38 22.95
N GLY A 438 8.52 28.22 23.61
CA GLY A 438 7.73 27.87 24.80
C GLY A 438 8.01 28.76 26.01
N GLU A 439 9.26 29.22 26.24
CA GLU A 439 9.58 30.10 27.36
C GLU A 439 9.00 31.51 27.17
N ALA A 440 9.06 32.02 25.93
CA ALA A 440 8.44 33.32 25.58
C ALA A 440 6.91 33.22 25.73
N ALA A 441 6.30 32.11 25.32
CA ALA A 441 4.88 31.84 25.48
C ALA A 441 4.44 31.93 26.97
N LEU A 442 5.15 31.28 27.87
CA LEU A 442 4.85 31.33 29.32
C LEU A 442 4.95 32.77 29.89
N ARG A 443 5.96 33.52 29.47
CA ARG A 443 6.07 34.95 29.86
C ARG A 443 4.92 35.80 29.31
N ALA A 444 4.55 35.53 28.06
CA ALA A 444 3.44 36.22 27.39
C ALA A 444 2.09 35.91 28.07
N VAL A 445 1.83 34.67 28.46
CA VAL A 445 0.61 34.30 29.20
C VAL A 445 0.47 35.10 30.46
N ALA A 446 1.56 35.28 31.23
CA ALA A 446 1.56 36.04 32.48
C ALA A 446 1.34 37.55 32.27
N THR A 447 1.94 38.14 31.23
CA THR A 447 1.93 39.59 30.98
C THR A 447 0.74 40.04 30.15
N TYR A 448 0.44 39.31 29.06
CA TYR A 448 -0.62 39.67 28.09
C TYR A 448 -1.99 39.15 28.55
N ARG A 449 -2.04 38.09 29.37
CA ARG A 449 -3.26 37.42 29.88
C ARG A 449 -4.24 37.11 28.75
N PRO A 450 -3.86 36.23 27.81
CA PRO A 450 -4.73 35.83 26.70
C PRO A 450 -5.95 35.07 27.20
N THR A 451 -7.07 35.14 26.46
CA THR A 451 -8.24 34.29 26.68
C THR A 451 -8.15 32.98 25.90
N VAL A 452 -7.37 32.99 24.80
CA VAL A 452 -7.15 31.84 23.94
C VAL A 452 -5.66 31.76 23.59
N VAL A 453 -5.09 30.59 23.64
CA VAL A 453 -3.71 30.28 23.20
C VAL A 453 -3.76 29.27 22.06
N LEU A 454 -3.28 29.65 20.89
CA LEU A 454 -3.00 28.75 19.76
C LEU A 454 -1.53 28.34 19.86
N LEU A 455 -1.28 27.07 20.17
CA LEU A 455 0.04 26.61 20.56
C LEU A 455 0.49 25.43 19.69
N ASP A 456 1.60 25.60 18.98
CA ASP A 456 2.25 24.49 18.29
C ASP A 456 2.78 23.46 19.28
N ILE A 457 2.53 22.19 18.99
CA ILE A 457 3.08 21.08 19.80
C ILE A 457 4.55 20.81 19.43
N GLY A 458 4.93 20.97 18.17
CA GLY A 458 6.20 20.51 17.61
C GLY A 458 7.38 21.48 17.76
N MET A 459 7.45 22.27 18.84
CA MET A 459 8.50 23.27 19.01
C MET A 459 9.82 22.69 19.58
N PRO A 460 10.98 23.20 19.13
CA PRO A 460 12.28 22.79 19.68
C PRO A 460 12.48 23.32 21.09
N GLY A 461 13.14 22.53 21.93
CA GLY A 461 13.42 22.85 23.33
C GLY A 461 12.25 22.51 24.24
N MET A 462 11.38 23.47 24.55
CA MET A 462 10.15 23.25 25.33
C MET A 462 8.99 23.00 24.35
N ASP A 463 8.49 21.76 24.32
CA ASP A 463 7.37 21.41 23.47
C ASP A 463 6.02 21.99 23.94
N GLY A 464 5.02 22.01 23.07
CA GLY A 464 3.72 22.59 23.39
C GLY A 464 2.98 21.87 24.52
N HIS A 465 3.20 20.56 24.72
CA HIS A 465 2.61 19.83 25.84
C HIS A 465 3.20 20.28 27.18
N GLU A 466 4.49 20.57 27.23
CA GLU A 466 5.14 21.06 28.44
C GLU A 466 4.67 22.48 28.77
N VAL A 467 4.56 23.36 27.76
CA VAL A 467 3.99 24.71 27.93
C VAL A 467 2.56 24.62 28.48
N ALA A 468 1.71 23.78 27.88
CA ALA A 468 0.32 23.60 28.33
C ALA A 468 0.24 23.12 29.78
N ARG A 469 1.06 22.13 30.17
CA ARG A 469 1.13 21.63 31.56
C ARG A 469 1.54 22.73 32.54
N GLN A 470 2.51 23.55 32.19
CA GLN A 470 2.97 24.65 33.05
C GLN A 470 1.92 25.77 33.18
N ILE A 471 1.14 26.05 32.10
CA ILE A 471 0.01 26.98 32.19
C ILE A 471 -1.06 26.42 33.14
N ARG A 472 -1.42 25.13 33.04
CA ARG A 472 -2.43 24.47 33.89
C ARG A 472 -1.99 24.27 35.34
N GLN A 473 -0.70 24.33 35.65
CA GLN A 473 -0.21 24.33 37.02
C GLN A 473 -0.46 25.64 37.76
N GLN A 474 -0.86 26.71 37.04
CA GLN A 474 -1.12 28.03 37.61
C GLN A 474 -2.65 28.29 37.61
N PRO A 475 -3.34 28.21 38.77
CA PRO A 475 -4.80 28.32 38.84
C PRO A 475 -5.38 29.64 38.26
N GLU A 476 -4.55 30.69 38.20
CA GLU A 476 -4.95 31.97 37.59
C GLU A 476 -5.17 31.94 36.08
N PHE A 477 -4.77 30.82 35.40
CA PHE A 477 -4.91 30.59 33.96
C PHE A 477 -5.83 29.42 33.63
N ASP A 478 -6.61 28.92 34.59
CA ASP A 478 -7.57 27.82 34.36
C ASP A 478 -8.61 28.18 33.30
N ASP A 479 -9.00 29.44 33.21
CA ASP A 479 -9.98 29.97 32.25
C ASP A 479 -9.40 30.17 30.83
N VAL A 480 -8.09 30.02 30.62
CA VAL A 480 -7.46 30.16 29.32
C VAL A 480 -7.75 28.95 28.45
N THR A 481 -8.39 29.15 27.30
CA THR A 481 -8.62 28.07 26.34
C THR A 481 -7.33 27.74 25.59
N LEU A 482 -6.86 26.49 25.71
CA LEU A 482 -5.68 26.01 24.99
C LEU A 482 -6.11 25.23 23.76
N ILE A 483 -5.63 25.67 22.60
CA ILE A 483 -5.87 25.04 21.29
C ILE A 483 -4.54 24.55 20.74
N ALA A 484 -4.40 23.25 20.53
CA ALA A 484 -3.22 22.67 19.94
C ALA A 484 -3.19 22.88 18.43
N LEU A 485 -2.07 23.37 17.90
CA LEU A 485 -1.75 23.36 16.48
C LEU A 485 -0.86 22.14 16.22
N THR A 486 -1.31 21.19 15.38
CA THR A 486 -0.60 19.92 15.16
C THR A 486 -0.32 19.72 13.69
N GLY A 487 0.89 19.34 13.33
CA GLY A 487 1.21 18.84 11.98
C GLY A 487 0.68 17.42 11.71
N TRP A 488 0.22 16.71 12.76
CA TRP A 488 -0.15 15.29 12.69
C TRP A 488 -1.38 15.04 13.55
N GLY A 489 -2.50 14.68 12.93
CA GLY A 489 -3.76 14.39 13.64
C GLY A 489 -3.84 12.97 14.22
N GLN A 490 -2.82 12.46 14.91
CA GLN A 490 -2.85 11.13 15.52
C GLN A 490 -3.60 11.09 16.85
N GLU A 491 -4.30 9.97 17.14
CA GLU A 491 -5.02 9.79 18.42
C GLU A 491 -4.08 9.78 19.64
N GLY A 492 -2.84 9.32 19.48
CA GLY A 492 -1.80 9.42 20.51
C GLY A 492 -1.58 10.88 20.93
N ASP A 493 -1.38 11.75 19.95
CA ASP A 493 -1.15 13.18 20.18
C ASP A 493 -2.37 13.85 20.83
N ARG A 494 -3.60 13.42 20.52
CA ARG A 494 -4.83 13.96 21.12
C ARG A 494 -5.04 13.50 22.57
N ARG A 495 -4.67 12.26 22.94
CA ARG A 495 -4.72 11.80 24.34
C ARG A 495 -3.68 12.51 25.16
N ASP A 496 -2.46 12.61 24.65
CA ASP A 496 -1.37 13.30 25.30
C ASP A 496 -1.66 14.80 25.44
N SER A 497 -2.26 15.41 24.42
CA SER A 497 -2.67 16.81 24.47
C SER A 497 -3.82 17.06 25.45
N ARG A 498 -4.82 16.18 25.53
CA ARG A 498 -5.87 16.30 26.55
C ARG A 498 -5.30 16.15 27.97
N SER A 499 -4.39 15.21 28.17
CA SER A 499 -3.70 15.02 29.46
C SER A 499 -2.81 16.21 29.82
N ALA A 500 -2.30 16.95 28.83
CA ALA A 500 -1.53 18.17 28.99
C ALA A 500 -2.41 19.43 29.23
N GLY A 501 -3.74 19.32 29.04
CA GLY A 501 -4.69 20.40 29.32
C GLY A 501 -5.21 21.17 28.11
N PHE A 502 -5.01 20.65 26.89
CA PHE A 502 -5.62 21.22 25.68
C PHE A 502 -7.11 20.85 25.59
N GLU A 503 -7.93 21.80 25.16
CA GLU A 503 -9.38 21.63 24.99
C GLU A 503 -9.73 21.34 23.52
N TYR A 504 -8.98 21.94 22.60
CA TYR A 504 -9.22 21.83 21.16
C TYR A 504 -7.94 21.55 20.38
N HIS A 505 -8.11 21.05 19.12
CA HIS A 505 -7.00 20.72 18.23
C HIS A 505 -7.32 21.21 16.82
N LEU A 506 -6.36 21.86 16.20
CA LEU A 506 -6.38 22.28 14.80
C LEU A 506 -5.19 21.63 14.07
N ILE A 507 -5.43 21.16 12.86
CA ILE A 507 -4.37 20.58 12.02
C ILE A 507 -3.74 21.71 11.21
N LYS A 508 -2.42 21.76 11.15
CA LYS A 508 -1.67 22.69 10.27
C LYS A 508 -1.69 22.19 8.81
N PRO A 509 -1.90 23.11 7.81
CA PRO A 509 -2.18 24.52 7.99
C PRO A 509 -3.58 24.74 8.57
N ALA A 510 -3.68 25.64 9.57
CA ALA A 510 -4.94 25.88 10.25
C ALA A 510 -5.93 26.60 9.31
N ASP A 511 -7.06 25.93 9.02
CA ASP A 511 -8.13 26.50 8.20
C ASP A 511 -8.82 27.65 8.92
N ILE A 512 -8.99 28.77 8.22
CA ILE A 512 -9.57 30.00 8.77
C ILE A 512 -11.01 29.78 9.23
N GLY A 513 -11.82 29.10 8.42
CA GLY A 513 -13.22 28.79 8.75
C GLY A 513 -13.33 27.89 9.99
N ALA A 514 -12.40 26.95 10.16
CA ALA A 514 -12.32 26.11 11.35
C ALA A 514 -11.95 26.95 12.60
N ILE A 515 -11.03 27.88 12.48
CA ILE A 515 -10.65 28.80 13.58
C ILE A 515 -11.82 29.70 13.96
N GLU A 516 -12.50 30.31 13.00
CA GLU A 516 -13.68 31.17 13.23
C GLU A 516 -14.79 30.40 13.94
N THR A 517 -15.11 29.20 13.44
CA THR A 517 -16.12 28.33 14.02
C THR A 517 -15.78 27.96 15.47
N LEU A 518 -14.51 27.62 15.72
CA LEU A 518 -14.01 27.23 17.03
C LEU A 518 -14.06 28.41 18.02
N LEU A 519 -13.55 29.55 17.62
CA LEU A 519 -13.56 30.76 18.43
C LEU A 519 -14.99 31.24 18.75
N SER A 520 -15.94 31.09 17.81
CA SER A 520 -17.37 31.38 18.03
C SER A 520 -18.03 30.36 18.98
N ALA A 521 -17.61 29.07 18.97
CA ALA A 521 -18.13 28.05 19.88
C ALA A 521 -17.66 28.24 21.33
N ILE A 522 -16.45 28.77 21.53
CA ILE A 522 -15.90 29.10 22.86
C ILE A 522 -16.69 30.24 23.52
N GLU A 523 -17.24 31.18 22.74
CA GLU A 523 -18.07 32.27 23.25
C GLU A 523 -19.36 31.83 23.94
N ARG A 524 -20.02 30.79 23.38
CA ARG A 524 -21.29 30.28 23.90
C ARG A 524 -21.15 29.50 25.23
N ARG A 525 -19.94 29.13 25.62
CA ARG A 525 -19.67 28.46 26.91
C ARG A 525 -19.32 29.43 28.03
N ALA A 526 -18.94 30.64 27.70
CA ALA A 526 -18.58 31.70 28.68
C ALA A 526 -19.78 32.56 29.14
N HIS A 527 -20.95 32.35 28.54
CA HIS A 527 -22.27 32.93 28.92
C HIS A 527 -23.21 31.80 29.34
#